data_6946b03d8d3cc46171fd82bc79dda9d1
#
_entry.id   6946b03d8d3cc46171fd82bc79dda9d1
#
_cell.length_a   1.000
_cell.length_b   1.000
_cell.length_c   1.000
_cell.angle_alpha   90.00
_cell.angle_beta   90.00
_cell.angle_gamma   90.00
#
_symmetry.space_group_name_H-M   'P 1'
#
loop_
_entity.id
_entity.type
_entity.pdbx_description
1 polymer ?
#
loop_
_entity_poly.entity_id
_entity_poly.type
_entity_poly.pdbx_seq_one_letter_code
_entity_poly.pdbx_strand_id
1 'polypeptide(L)'
;MLKQERALRTRHSLVRSAAEVFERHGYAQAKLADISAGAAVTPGALHFHFANKAAVAVTVQAAAAEGLRRAARTATRRPGLDPLQRLTDASHALADRLRRDVVARAGSRLSDDEACRAHLDLDLSREWGTCVHGLLTEAERAGLLADGVSRADAIASLVAATTGLEVLGRTDPEWLSRPALTRFWELVLPRLATPEALATLSPGGTRRTGPGTPMPKP
;
A
#
# COMPACT_ATOMS: atom_id res chain seq x y z
N MET A 1 4.43 29.62 -14.91
CA MET A 1 4.92 28.25 -14.72
C MET A 1 5.79 28.08 -13.46
N LEU A 2 6.89 28.80 -13.30
CA LEU A 2 7.83 28.66 -12.16
C LEU A 2 7.21 28.80 -10.75
N LYS A 3 6.24 29.72 -10.56
CA LYS A 3 5.59 29.93 -9.25
C LYS A 3 4.72 28.74 -8.84
N GLN A 4 4.02 28.14 -9.78
CA GLN A 4 3.15 26.99 -9.55
C GLN A 4 3.95 25.70 -9.26
N GLU A 5 5.06 25.49 -9.98
CA GLU A 5 5.98 24.38 -9.69
C GLU A 5 6.63 24.49 -8.31
N ARG A 6 7.02 25.70 -7.90
CA ARG A 6 7.58 25.95 -6.56
C ARG A 6 6.55 25.64 -5.47
N ALA A 7 5.30 26.07 -5.65
CA ALA A 7 4.22 25.78 -4.71
C ALA A 7 3.95 24.27 -4.59
N LEU A 8 3.96 23.53 -5.70
CA LEU A 8 3.81 22.07 -5.70
C LEU A 8 4.97 21.37 -5.00
N ARG A 9 6.21 21.78 -5.24
CA ARG A 9 7.39 21.22 -4.55
C ARG A 9 7.32 21.49 -3.05
N THR A 10 6.98 22.70 -2.64
CA THR A 10 6.79 23.05 -1.21
C THR A 10 5.70 22.19 -0.57
N ARG A 11 4.56 22.00 -1.26
CA ARG A 11 3.49 21.15 -0.76
C ARG A 11 3.91 19.69 -0.61
N HIS A 12 4.68 19.13 -1.57
CA HIS A 12 5.23 17.79 -1.46
C HIS A 12 6.22 17.65 -0.29
N SER A 13 7.10 18.63 -0.10
CA SER A 13 8.03 18.66 1.04
C SER A 13 7.29 18.69 2.36
N LEU A 14 6.24 19.51 2.48
CA LEU A 14 5.38 19.56 3.68
C LEU A 14 4.66 18.25 3.95
N VAL A 15 4.11 17.59 2.93
CA VAL A 15 3.43 16.28 3.08
C VAL A 15 4.41 15.21 3.56
N ARG A 16 5.63 15.19 3.02
CA ARG A 16 6.66 14.23 3.45
C ARG A 16 7.10 14.49 4.88
N SER A 17 7.42 15.74 5.23
CA SER A 17 7.78 16.12 6.60
C SER A 17 6.66 15.80 7.60
N ALA A 18 5.40 16.09 7.22
CA ALA A 18 4.24 15.71 8.03
C ALA A 18 4.14 14.21 8.26
N ALA A 19 4.37 13.40 7.22
CA ALA A 19 4.39 11.96 7.34
C ALA A 19 5.48 11.47 8.31
N GLU A 20 6.68 12.04 8.25
CA GLU A 20 7.78 11.72 9.17
C GLU A 20 7.45 12.10 10.62
N VAL A 21 6.80 13.24 10.84
CA VAL A 21 6.38 13.70 12.17
C VAL A 21 5.24 12.83 12.71
N PHE A 22 4.22 12.52 11.89
CA PHE A 22 3.11 11.65 12.30
C PHE A 22 3.58 10.21 12.57
N GLU A 23 4.51 9.69 11.76
CA GLU A 23 5.06 8.36 11.98
C GLU A 23 5.82 8.27 13.32
N ARG A 24 6.58 9.31 13.67
CA ARG A 24 7.41 9.34 14.87
C ARG A 24 6.62 9.61 16.16
N HIS A 25 5.67 10.52 16.11
CA HIS A 25 5.00 11.06 17.30
C HIS A 25 3.51 10.72 17.40
N GLY A 26 2.92 10.14 16.33
CA GLY A 26 1.48 9.99 16.21
C GLY A 26 0.75 11.32 15.93
N TYR A 27 -0.54 11.24 15.61
CA TYR A 27 -1.32 12.45 15.31
C TYR A 27 -1.45 13.38 16.49
N ALA A 28 -1.76 12.87 17.69
CA ALA A 28 -2.04 13.69 18.86
C ALA A 28 -0.85 14.60 19.21
N GLN A 29 0.37 14.06 19.28
CA GLN A 29 1.59 14.75 19.72
C GLN A 29 2.28 15.56 18.61
N ALA A 30 1.93 15.34 17.35
CA ALA A 30 2.52 16.06 16.22
C ALA A 30 2.23 17.56 16.28
N LYS A 31 3.27 18.39 16.07
CA LYS A 31 3.18 19.84 16.04
C LYS A 31 3.43 20.38 14.63
N LEU A 32 2.66 21.39 14.22
CA LEU A 32 2.84 22.06 12.92
C LEU A 32 4.22 22.74 12.80
N ALA A 33 4.80 23.19 13.94
CA ALA A 33 6.13 23.76 13.99
C ALA A 33 7.20 22.73 13.55
N ASP A 34 7.10 21.47 13.99
CA ASP A 34 8.03 20.41 13.63
C ASP A 34 7.90 20.05 12.14
N ILE A 35 6.67 20.08 11.62
CA ILE A 35 6.39 19.85 10.19
C ILE A 35 7.00 20.95 9.32
N SER A 36 6.82 22.22 9.70
CA SER A 36 7.41 23.33 8.93
C SER A 36 8.93 23.32 8.99
N ALA A 37 9.51 23.03 10.16
CA ALA A 37 10.96 22.90 10.32
C ALA A 37 11.55 21.75 9.48
N GLY A 38 10.94 20.56 9.54
CA GLY A 38 11.37 19.39 8.74
C GLY A 38 11.25 19.61 7.22
N ALA A 39 10.28 20.42 6.79
CA ALA A 39 10.15 20.81 5.39
C ALA A 39 11.05 21.98 4.97
N ALA A 40 11.84 22.55 5.87
CA ALA A 40 12.67 23.74 5.67
C ALA A 40 11.86 24.95 5.15
N VAL A 41 10.67 25.17 5.71
CA VAL A 41 9.80 26.30 5.37
C VAL A 41 9.38 27.06 6.62
N THR A 42 8.94 28.32 6.44
CA THR A 42 8.41 29.12 7.54
C THR A 42 7.02 28.62 7.99
N PRO A 43 6.61 28.82 9.25
CA PRO A 43 5.25 28.53 9.69
C PRO A 43 4.18 29.22 8.84
N GLY A 44 4.41 30.45 8.40
CA GLY A 44 3.52 31.17 7.49
C GLY A 44 3.35 30.48 6.13
N ALA A 45 4.43 29.89 5.59
CA ALA A 45 4.34 29.11 4.35
C ALA A 45 3.53 27.84 4.55
N LEU A 46 3.63 27.16 5.71
CA LEU A 46 2.78 26.02 6.03
C LEU A 46 1.31 26.44 6.09
N HIS A 47 0.99 27.52 6.80
CA HIS A 47 -0.39 28.02 6.94
C HIS A 47 -0.98 28.51 5.61
N PHE A 48 -0.16 28.91 4.65
CA PHE A 48 -0.61 29.19 3.28
C PHE A 48 -1.13 27.93 2.57
N HIS A 49 -0.57 26.75 2.86
CA HIS A 49 -0.96 25.47 2.26
C HIS A 49 -2.00 24.69 3.05
N PHE A 50 -2.04 24.84 4.38
CA PHE A 50 -2.87 24.05 5.28
C PHE A 50 -3.46 24.89 6.40
N ALA A 51 -4.77 24.86 6.53
CA ALA A 51 -5.49 25.63 7.55
C ALA A 51 -5.18 25.15 8.98
N ASN A 52 -4.97 23.86 9.19
CA ASN A 52 -4.75 23.25 10.51
C ASN A 52 -4.09 21.85 10.38
N LYS A 53 -3.80 21.22 11.53
CA LYS A 53 -3.21 19.88 11.60
C LYS A 53 -4.08 18.81 10.94
N ALA A 54 -5.40 18.90 11.06
CA ALA A 54 -6.32 17.96 10.44
C ALA A 54 -6.21 18.03 8.90
N ALA A 55 -6.15 19.22 8.30
CA ALA A 55 -5.97 19.39 6.87
C ALA A 55 -4.65 18.77 6.35
N VAL A 56 -3.58 18.84 7.17
CA VAL A 56 -2.30 18.19 6.87
C VAL A 56 -2.48 16.66 6.90
N ALA A 57 -3.11 16.10 7.94
CA ALA A 57 -3.33 14.67 8.09
C ALA A 57 -4.18 14.10 6.94
N VAL A 58 -5.28 14.75 6.58
CA VAL A 58 -6.12 14.42 5.42
C VAL A 58 -5.29 14.35 4.13
N THR A 59 -4.37 15.31 3.96
CA THR A 59 -3.53 15.34 2.75
C THR A 59 -2.50 14.21 2.75
N VAL A 60 -1.90 13.89 3.89
CA VAL A 60 -0.96 12.75 4.03
C VAL A 60 -1.68 11.45 3.70
N GLN A 61 -2.87 11.24 4.24
CA GLN A 61 -3.67 10.05 3.97
C GLN A 61 -4.10 9.95 2.51
N ALA A 62 -4.57 11.03 1.90
CA ALA A 62 -4.93 11.06 0.48
C ALA A 62 -3.73 10.72 -0.42
N ALA A 63 -2.54 11.23 -0.07
CA ALA A 63 -1.30 10.91 -0.78
C ALA A 63 -0.89 9.43 -0.60
N ALA A 64 -1.03 8.89 0.60
CA ALA A 64 -0.79 7.47 0.90
C ALA A 64 -1.73 6.57 0.08
N ALA A 65 -3.02 6.85 0.12
CA ALA A 65 -4.03 6.12 -0.63
C ALA A 65 -3.76 6.12 -2.12
N GLU A 66 -3.48 7.27 -2.71
CA GLU A 66 -3.16 7.35 -4.14
C GLU A 66 -1.89 6.57 -4.48
N GLY A 67 -0.87 6.60 -3.60
CA GLY A 67 0.35 5.81 -3.75
C GLY A 67 0.09 4.31 -3.72
N LEU A 68 -0.70 3.84 -2.75
CA LEU A 68 -1.07 2.43 -2.58
C LEU A 68 -1.98 1.95 -3.73
N ARG A 69 -3.02 2.72 -4.09
CA ARG A 69 -3.88 2.43 -5.25
C ARG A 69 -3.07 2.31 -6.54
N ARG A 70 -2.10 3.20 -6.76
CA ARG A 70 -1.22 3.16 -7.93
C ARG A 70 -0.38 1.90 -7.94
N ALA A 71 0.20 1.50 -6.80
CA ALA A 71 0.96 0.27 -6.66
C ALA A 71 0.10 -0.96 -6.99
N ALA A 72 -1.09 -1.06 -6.39
CA ALA A 72 -2.05 -2.13 -6.66
C ALA A 72 -2.48 -2.17 -8.13
N ARG A 73 -2.90 -1.02 -8.70
CA ARG A 73 -3.29 -0.95 -10.12
C ARG A 73 -2.16 -1.36 -11.07
N THR A 74 -0.93 -0.99 -10.78
CA THR A 74 0.23 -1.37 -11.62
C THR A 74 0.47 -2.87 -11.57
N ALA A 75 0.27 -3.50 -10.41
CA ALA A 75 0.39 -4.94 -10.25
C ALA A 75 -0.77 -5.71 -10.90
N THR A 76 -2.01 -5.21 -10.77
CA THR A 76 -3.21 -5.91 -11.23
C THR A 76 -3.55 -5.70 -12.72
N ARG A 77 -3.06 -4.63 -13.37
CA ARG A 77 -3.34 -4.30 -14.77
C ARG A 77 -2.39 -4.96 -15.77
N ARG A 78 -1.91 -6.16 -15.48
CA ARG A 78 -1.08 -6.92 -16.43
C ARG A 78 -1.97 -7.84 -17.27
N PRO A 79 -2.09 -7.59 -18.60
CA PRO A 79 -2.88 -8.47 -19.47
C PRO A 79 -2.34 -9.89 -19.47
N GLY A 80 -3.24 -10.87 -19.44
CA GLY A 80 -2.88 -12.29 -19.52
C GLY A 80 -2.38 -12.92 -18.22
N LEU A 81 -2.30 -12.17 -17.11
CA LEU A 81 -2.02 -12.78 -15.81
C LEU A 81 -3.30 -13.27 -15.14
N ASP A 82 -3.18 -14.46 -14.57
CA ASP A 82 -4.15 -15.08 -13.69
C ASP A 82 -4.56 -14.14 -12.54
N PRO A 83 -5.86 -14.03 -12.18
CA PRO A 83 -6.31 -13.23 -11.04
C PRO A 83 -5.61 -13.53 -9.71
N LEU A 84 -5.24 -14.79 -9.43
CA LEU A 84 -4.48 -15.16 -8.22
C LEU A 84 -3.04 -14.64 -8.29
N GLN A 85 -2.41 -14.65 -9.47
CA GLN A 85 -1.10 -14.04 -9.65
C GLN A 85 -1.16 -12.50 -9.48
N ARG A 86 -2.20 -11.87 -10.02
CA ARG A 86 -2.43 -10.42 -9.83
C ARG A 86 -2.64 -10.07 -8.37
N LEU A 87 -3.32 -10.90 -7.60
CA LEU A 87 -3.50 -10.73 -6.16
C LEU A 87 -2.17 -10.86 -5.40
N THR A 88 -1.39 -11.89 -5.72
CA THR A 88 -0.04 -12.10 -5.19
C THR A 88 0.86 -10.87 -5.48
N ASP A 89 0.89 -10.45 -6.74
CA ASP A 89 1.69 -9.28 -7.16
C ASP A 89 1.24 -7.98 -6.47
N ALA A 90 -0.07 -7.78 -6.28
CA ALA A 90 -0.61 -6.61 -5.59
C ALA A 90 -0.18 -6.58 -4.12
N SER A 91 -0.25 -7.71 -3.42
CA SER A 91 0.19 -7.81 -2.02
C SER A 91 1.68 -7.48 -1.86
N HIS A 92 2.53 -8.02 -2.74
CA HIS A 92 3.95 -7.67 -2.76
C HIS A 92 4.21 -6.20 -3.04
N ALA A 93 3.46 -5.61 -3.99
CA ALA A 93 3.60 -4.19 -4.34
C ALA A 93 3.18 -3.26 -3.19
N LEU A 94 2.10 -3.60 -2.48
CA LEU A 94 1.63 -2.85 -1.32
C LEU A 94 2.61 -2.95 -0.15
N ALA A 95 3.10 -4.16 0.16
CA ALA A 95 4.09 -4.36 1.20
C ALA A 95 5.40 -3.61 0.92
N ASP A 96 5.91 -3.67 -0.31
CA ASP A 96 7.10 -2.92 -0.71
C ASP A 96 6.88 -1.40 -0.57
N ARG A 97 5.68 -0.91 -0.91
CA ARG A 97 5.32 0.49 -0.73
C ARG A 97 5.29 0.89 0.74
N LEU A 98 4.62 0.13 1.59
CA LEU A 98 4.58 0.37 3.04
C LEU A 98 5.98 0.31 3.67
N ARG A 99 6.82 -0.62 3.21
CA ARG A 99 8.18 -0.75 3.72
C ARG A 99 9.08 0.45 3.38
N ARG A 100 8.93 1.04 2.18
CA ARG A 100 9.86 2.06 1.65
C ARG A 100 9.37 3.48 1.72
N ASP A 101 8.08 3.70 1.84
CA ASP A 101 7.49 5.04 1.75
C ASP A 101 6.89 5.48 3.08
N VAL A 102 7.50 6.48 3.69
CA VAL A 102 7.04 7.08 4.94
C VAL A 102 5.61 7.63 4.83
N VAL A 103 5.23 8.15 3.66
CA VAL A 103 3.86 8.67 3.44
C VAL A 103 2.85 7.54 3.48
N ALA A 104 3.16 6.39 2.87
CA ALA A 104 2.30 5.21 2.92
C ALA A 104 2.12 4.69 4.36
N ARG A 105 3.22 4.59 5.14
CA ARG A 105 3.16 4.15 6.54
C ARG A 105 2.39 5.13 7.42
N ALA A 106 2.69 6.42 7.32
CA ALA A 106 1.99 7.43 8.10
C ALA A 106 0.49 7.48 7.77
N GLY A 107 0.13 7.39 6.50
CA GLY A 107 -1.27 7.37 6.05
C GLY A 107 -2.03 6.14 6.55
N SER A 108 -1.39 4.96 6.58
CA SER A 108 -1.98 3.75 7.16
C SER A 108 -2.23 3.92 8.67
N ARG A 109 -1.25 4.42 9.42
CA ARG A 109 -1.40 4.69 10.87
C ARG A 109 -2.48 5.73 11.17
N LEU A 110 -2.56 6.81 10.37
CA LEU A 110 -3.59 7.83 10.51
C LEU A 110 -5.00 7.28 10.26
N SER A 111 -5.16 6.27 9.41
CA SER A 111 -6.45 5.61 9.16
C SER A 111 -6.97 4.85 10.39
N ASP A 112 -6.07 4.38 11.25
CA ASP A 112 -6.42 3.67 12.48
C ASP A 112 -6.57 4.61 13.68
N ASP A 113 -6.08 5.87 13.58
CA ASP A 113 -6.16 6.86 14.66
C ASP A 113 -7.59 7.39 14.80
N GLU A 114 -8.19 7.18 15.99
CA GLU A 114 -9.59 7.54 16.26
C GLU A 114 -9.83 9.06 16.13
N ALA A 115 -8.86 9.89 16.51
CA ALA A 115 -8.95 11.35 16.36
C ALA A 115 -8.91 11.78 14.88
N CYS A 116 -8.33 10.95 14.01
CA CYS A 116 -8.30 11.20 12.57
C CYS A 116 -9.53 10.69 11.85
N ARG A 117 -10.14 9.58 12.29
CA ARG A 117 -11.32 8.96 11.63
C ARG A 117 -12.49 9.91 11.47
N ALA A 118 -12.69 10.81 12.42
CA ALA A 118 -13.77 11.81 12.34
C ALA A 118 -13.64 12.78 11.14
N HIS A 119 -12.45 12.83 10.52
CA HIS A 119 -12.14 13.75 9.41
C HIS A 119 -11.84 13.04 8.08
N LEU A 120 -11.97 11.71 8.02
CA LEU A 120 -11.43 10.91 6.94
C LEU A 120 -12.42 9.84 6.47
N ASP A 121 -12.95 10.00 5.26
CA ASP A 121 -13.73 8.99 4.55
C ASP A 121 -12.87 7.86 3.94
N LEU A 122 -11.59 7.81 4.29
CA LEU A 122 -10.63 6.92 3.64
C LEU A 122 -10.26 5.75 4.54
N ASP A 123 -10.73 4.56 4.18
CA ASP A 123 -10.41 3.29 4.83
C ASP A 123 -9.54 2.44 3.88
N LEU A 124 -8.23 2.45 4.11
CA LEU A 124 -7.28 1.70 3.28
C LEU A 124 -7.47 0.18 3.41
N SER A 125 -7.87 -0.30 4.57
CA SER A 125 -8.15 -1.73 4.80
C SER A 125 -9.38 -2.17 4.01
N ARG A 126 -10.42 -1.33 3.97
CA ARG A 126 -11.62 -1.57 3.17
C ARG A 126 -11.33 -1.56 1.66
N GLU A 127 -10.46 -0.65 1.20
CA GLU A 127 -10.04 -0.63 -0.20
C GLU A 127 -9.28 -1.88 -0.59
N TRP A 128 -8.38 -2.34 0.27
CA TRP A 128 -7.67 -3.61 0.07
C TRP A 128 -8.64 -4.78 0.05
N GLY A 129 -9.56 -4.86 0.99
CA GLY A 129 -10.62 -5.87 1.01
C GLY A 129 -11.44 -5.90 -0.29
N THR A 130 -11.78 -4.74 -0.83
CA THR A 130 -12.47 -4.63 -2.14
C THR A 130 -11.61 -5.18 -3.29
N CYS A 131 -10.31 -4.92 -3.28
CA CYS A 131 -9.38 -5.45 -4.28
C CYS A 131 -9.30 -6.98 -4.20
N VAL A 132 -9.12 -7.55 -3.00
CA VAL A 132 -9.11 -9.00 -2.75
C VAL A 132 -10.42 -9.64 -3.23
N HIS A 133 -11.55 -9.05 -2.84
CA HIS A 133 -12.88 -9.53 -3.26
C HIS A 133 -13.01 -9.57 -4.80
N GLY A 134 -12.62 -8.51 -5.49
CA GLY A 134 -12.70 -8.44 -6.94
C GLY A 134 -11.87 -9.54 -7.62
N LEU A 135 -10.62 -9.69 -7.20
CA LEU A 135 -9.70 -10.68 -7.79
C LEU A 135 -10.10 -12.12 -7.49
N LEU A 136 -10.58 -12.43 -6.27
CA LEU A 136 -11.10 -13.76 -5.97
C LEU A 136 -12.41 -14.08 -6.68
N THR A 137 -13.25 -13.06 -6.93
CA THR A 137 -14.47 -13.25 -7.76
C THR A 137 -14.10 -13.55 -9.22
N GLU A 138 -13.06 -12.90 -9.76
CA GLU A 138 -12.53 -13.21 -11.09
C GLU A 138 -11.94 -14.64 -11.13
N ALA A 139 -11.17 -15.04 -10.10
CA ALA A 139 -10.58 -16.37 -9.99
C ALA A 139 -11.65 -17.47 -9.92
N GLU A 140 -12.71 -17.29 -9.13
CA GLU A 140 -13.83 -18.22 -9.04
C GLU A 140 -14.53 -18.39 -10.40
N ARG A 141 -14.84 -17.28 -11.10
CA ARG A 141 -15.48 -17.33 -12.43
C ARG A 141 -14.61 -17.99 -13.48
N ALA A 142 -13.30 -17.91 -13.33
CA ALA A 142 -12.33 -18.54 -14.21
C ALA A 142 -12.05 -20.01 -13.84
N GLY A 143 -12.68 -20.56 -12.78
CA GLY A 143 -12.47 -21.93 -12.34
C GLY A 143 -11.07 -22.18 -11.76
N LEU A 144 -10.44 -21.16 -11.16
CA LEU A 144 -9.06 -21.23 -10.66
C LEU A 144 -8.98 -21.55 -9.16
N LEU A 145 -10.11 -21.50 -8.44
CA LEU A 145 -10.16 -21.84 -7.02
C LEU A 145 -10.28 -23.37 -6.87
N ALA A 146 -9.57 -23.92 -5.89
CA ALA A 146 -9.60 -25.34 -5.57
C ALA A 146 -11.00 -25.76 -5.10
N ASP A 147 -11.35 -27.02 -5.35
CA ASP A 147 -12.63 -27.62 -4.93
C ASP A 147 -12.84 -27.47 -3.42
N GLY A 148 -14.06 -27.08 -3.04
CA GLY A 148 -14.44 -26.89 -1.65
C GLY A 148 -13.95 -25.62 -1.00
N VAL A 149 -13.22 -24.74 -1.71
CA VAL A 149 -12.83 -23.43 -1.20
C VAL A 149 -14.03 -22.48 -1.23
N SER A 150 -14.44 -22.05 -0.04
CA SER A 150 -15.40 -20.93 0.08
C SER A 150 -14.69 -19.62 -0.26
N ARG A 151 -15.15 -18.94 -1.31
CA ARG A 151 -14.61 -17.61 -1.67
C ARG A 151 -14.76 -16.61 -0.51
N ALA A 152 -15.86 -16.66 0.22
CA ALA A 152 -16.08 -15.74 1.35
C ALA A 152 -15.04 -15.96 2.45
N ASP A 153 -14.76 -17.22 2.80
CA ASP A 153 -13.75 -17.56 3.82
C ASP A 153 -12.34 -17.25 3.34
N ALA A 154 -12.05 -17.46 2.07
CA ALA A 154 -10.77 -17.08 1.46
C ALA A 154 -10.56 -15.56 1.52
N ILE A 155 -11.57 -14.74 1.19
CA ILE A 155 -11.51 -13.28 1.31
C ILE A 155 -11.22 -12.88 2.75
N ALA A 156 -12.03 -13.39 3.71
CA ALA A 156 -11.88 -13.05 5.12
C ALA A 156 -10.47 -13.41 5.65
N SER A 157 -9.99 -14.62 5.33
CA SER A 157 -8.68 -15.10 5.76
C SER A 157 -7.54 -14.28 5.16
N LEU A 158 -7.59 -13.97 3.86
CA LEU A 158 -6.55 -13.20 3.17
C LEU A 158 -6.50 -11.75 3.67
N VAL A 159 -7.67 -11.11 3.84
CA VAL A 159 -7.73 -9.74 4.37
C VAL A 159 -7.20 -9.71 5.79
N ALA A 160 -7.62 -10.63 6.67
CA ALA A 160 -7.14 -10.70 8.05
C ALA A 160 -5.63 -10.93 8.12
N ALA A 161 -5.10 -11.89 7.35
CA ALA A 161 -3.67 -12.20 7.36
C ALA A 161 -2.82 -11.04 6.82
N THR A 162 -3.22 -10.43 5.71
CA THR A 162 -2.45 -9.32 5.10
C THR A 162 -2.53 -8.04 5.94
N THR A 163 -3.66 -7.76 6.59
CA THR A 163 -3.77 -6.68 7.59
C THR A 163 -2.89 -6.99 8.81
N GLY A 164 -2.87 -8.25 9.26
CA GLY A 164 -1.96 -8.69 10.33
C GLY A 164 -0.49 -8.46 9.98
N LEU A 165 -0.06 -8.80 8.78
CA LEU A 165 1.31 -8.53 8.29
C LEU A 165 1.63 -7.04 8.26
N GLU A 166 0.68 -6.20 7.87
CA GLU A 166 0.84 -4.74 7.88
C GLU A 166 1.00 -4.21 9.31
N VAL A 167 0.14 -4.63 10.23
CA VAL A 167 0.20 -4.21 11.64
C VAL A 167 1.52 -4.65 12.29
N LEU A 168 1.94 -5.91 12.09
CA LEU A 168 3.23 -6.41 12.59
C LEU A 168 4.41 -5.68 11.94
N GLY A 169 4.29 -5.34 10.67
CA GLY A 169 5.29 -4.57 9.91
C GLY A 169 5.53 -3.15 10.41
N ARG A 170 4.65 -2.61 11.27
CA ARG A 170 4.82 -1.29 11.89
C ARG A 170 5.92 -1.29 12.95
N THR A 171 6.15 -2.42 13.60
CA THR A 171 7.20 -2.60 14.62
C THR A 171 8.42 -3.30 14.06
N ASP A 172 8.23 -4.26 13.17
CA ASP A 172 9.30 -5.00 12.51
C ASP A 172 9.04 -5.06 10.98
N PRO A 173 9.76 -4.23 10.20
CA PRO A 173 9.61 -4.16 8.75
C PRO A 173 9.85 -5.48 8.01
N GLU A 174 10.47 -6.49 8.65
CA GLU A 174 10.70 -7.80 8.03
C GLU A 174 9.40 -8.57 7.76
N TRP A 175 8.31 -8.29 8.48
CA TRP A 175 6.99 -8.83 8.17
C TRP A 175 6.46 -8.42 6.80
N LEU A 176 6.90 -7.26 6.30
CA LEU A 176 6.56 -6.75 4.95
C LEU A 176 7.66 -7.05 3.93
N SER A 177 8.67 -7.85 4.29
CA SER A 177 9.74 -8.21 3.36
C SER A 177 9.23 -9.16 2.27
N ARG A 178 9.88 -9.12 1.10
CA ARG A 178 9.54 -10.04 0.00
C ARG A 178 9.62 -11.51 0.42
N PRO A 179 10.66 -11.97 1.16
CA PRO A 179 10.70 -13.34 1.65
C PRO A 179 9.54 -13.70 2.58
N ALA A 180 9.12 -12.81 3.48
CA ALA A 180 8.00 -13.07 4.38
C ALA A 180 6.69 -13.27 3.61
N LEU A 181 6.38 -12.40 2.66
CA LEU A 181 5.21 -12.54 1.81
C LEU A 181 5.29 -13.76 0.90
N THR A 182 6.48 -14.09 0.39
CA THR A 182 6.66 -15.29 -0.43
C THR A 182 6.29 -16.54 0.36
N ARG A 183 6.82 -16.70 1.60
CA ARG A 183 6.45 -17.82 2.49
C ARG A 183 4.96 -17.86 2.80
N PHE A 184 4.33 -16.71 3.00
CA PHE A 184 2.88 -16.62 3.18
C PHE A 184 2.14 -17.20 1.96
N TRP A 185 2.50 -16.77 0.75
CA TRP A 185 1.87 -17.25 -0.47
C TRP A 185 2.20 -18.71 -0.81
N GLU A 186 3.40 -19.20 -0.49
CA GLU A 186 3.77 -20.62 -0.57
C GLU A 186 2.86 -21.50 0.29
N LEU A 187 2.44 -20.99 1.46
CA LEU A 187 1.51 -21.69 2.35
C LEU A 187 0.06 -21.63 1.86
N VAL A 188 -0.38 -20.49 1.30
CA VAL A 188 -1.78 -20.21 1.00
C VAL A 188 -2.17 -20.75 -0.39
N LEU A 189 -1.37 -20.51 -1.41
CA LEU A 189 -1.72 -20.85 -2.80
C LEU A 189 -2.07 -22.33 -3.01
N PRO A 190 -1.38 -23.32 -2.40
CA PRO A 190 -1.73 -24.74 -2.58
C PRO A 190 -3.12 -25.13 -2.04
N ARG A 191 -3.69 -24.33 -1.15
CA ARG A 191 -5.04 -24.53 -0.62
C ARG A 191 -6.09 -23.70 -1.34
N LEU A 192 -5.66 -22.65 -2.03
CA LEU A 192 -6.55 -21.69 -2.68
C LEU A 192 -6.78 -22.02 -4.16
N ALA A 193 -5.75 -22.46 -4.86
CA ALA A 193 -5.73 -22.64 -6.31
C ALA A 193 -5.92 -24.12 -6.73
N THR A 194 -6.52 -24.32 -7.90
CA THR A 194 -6.50 -25.65 -8.54
C THR A 194 -5.05 -26.08 -8.85
N PRO A 195 -4.75 -27.40 -8.99
CA PRO A 195 -3.41 -27.87 -9.34
C PRO A 195 -2.87 -27.24 -10.63
N GLU A 196 -3.74 -27.04 -11.63
CA GLU A 196 -3.39 -26.46 -12.92
C GLU A 196 -3.01 -25.00 -12.80
N ALA A 197 -3.80 -24.22 -12.04
CA ALA A 197 -3.49 -22.82 -11.76
C ALA A 197 -2.21 -22.71 -10.94
N LEU A 198 -2.05 -23.54 -9.90
CA LEU A 198 -0.87 -23.53 -9.03
C LEU A 198 0.44 -23.72 -9.78
N ALA A 199 0.44 -24.57 -10.82
CA ALA A 199 1.63 -24.84 -11.64
C ALA A 199 2.19 -23.60 -12.36
N THR A 200 1.38 -22.56 -12.56
CA THR A 200 1.76 -21.31 -13.25
C THR A 200 1.98 -20.15 -12.29
N LEU A 201 1.59 -20.27 -11.02
CA LEU A 201 1.69 -19.20 -10.05
C LEU A 201 3.10 -19.07 -9.47
N SER A 202 3.50 -17.85 -9.23
CA SER A 202 4.76 -17.48 -8.60
C SER A 202 4.51 -16.84 -7.22
N PRO A 203 4.68 -17.57 -6.11
CA PRO A 203 4.45 -17.04 -4.75
C PRO A 203 5.27 -15.80 -4.42
N GLY A 204 6.48 -15.68 -5.00
CA GLY A 204 7.35 -14.53 -4.87
C GLY A 204 6.90 -13.30 -5.65
N GLY A 205 5.79 -13.37 -6.36
CA GLY A 205 5.33 -12.35 -7.30
C GLY A 205 6.16 -12.32 -8.59
N THR A 206 5.58 -11.82 -9.66
CA THR A 206 6.29 -11.66 -10.92
C THR A 206 7.37 -10.59 -10.79
N ARG A 207 8.61 -10.91 -11.21
CA ARG A 207 9.66 -9.89 -11.27
C ARG A 207 9.29 -8.84 -12.32
N ARG A 208 9.41 -7.56 -11.99
CA ARG A 208 9.45 -6.52 -13.01
C ARG A 208 10.69 -6.80 -13.86
N THR A 209 10.50 -7.31 -15.07
CA THR A 209 11.54 -7.20 -16.10
C THR A 209 11.72 -5.70 -16.33
N GLY A 210 12.77 -5.13 -15.77
CA GLY A 210 13.24 -3.80 -16.17
C GLY A 210 13.52 -3.81 -17.69
N PRO A 211 13.52 -2.66 -18.37
CA PRO A 211 13.94 -2.60 -19.77
C PRO A 211 15.31 -3.30 -19.88
N GLY A 212 15.38 -4.31 -20.75
CA GLY A 212 16.42 -5.30 -20.78
C GLY A 212 17.83 -4.71 -20.72
N THR A 213 18.65 -5.27 -19.84
CA THR A 213 20.09 -5.24 -20.02
C THR A 213 20.40 -5.98 -21.32
N PRO A 214 21.02 -5.36 -22.33
CA PRO A 214 21.36 -6.05 -23.58
C PRO A 214 22.30 -7.21 -23.25
N MET A 215 21.96 -8.40 -23.73
CA MET A 215 22.86 -9.55 -23.68
C MET A 215 24.20 -9.18 -24.34
N PRO A 216 25.35 -9.53 -23.73
CA PRO A 216 26.62 -9.45 -24.43
C PRO A 216 26.54 -10.33 -25.68
N LYS A 217 26.85 -9.76 -26.85
CA LYS A 217 27.00 -10.52 -28.10
C LYS A 217 28.19 -11.47 -27.99
N PRO A 218 28.10 -12.63 -28.62
CA PRO A 218 29.17 -13.64 -28.65
C PRO A 218 30.43 -13.13 -29.28
#